data_7041adf06b11547937f2f76beceb5683
#
_entry.id   7041adf06b11547937f2f76beceb5683
#
_cell.length_a   1.000
_cell.length_b   1.000
_cell.length_c   1.000
_cell.angle_alpha   90.00
_cell.angle_beta   90.00
_cell.angle_gamma   90.00
#
_symmetry.space_group_name_H-M   'P 1'
#
loop_
_entity.id
_entity.type
_entity.pdbx_description
1 polymer ?
#
loop_
_entity_poly.entity_id
_entity_poly.type
_entity_poly.pdbx_seq_one_letter_code
_entity_poly.pdbx_strand_id
1 'polypeptide(L)'
;MDTEWKKINQLRKIDDSISNLLYSREYAEANGLVEPAPKITKRKKKKRFYFPNKTVYIFQGIEIKEGEQGEILWRNCGYKCTDRVTKYDTQFGEMTSDDMGEFGGVLYTPFGNIDGNFCDVFDFEDKVYAVHSLAHLLSLDFGLYEISKDGNINEVYSLTDYFKGKDYWEDLAYCAKYIRDDHNAYILIAGFVKQLKEESGESRLIHICNGRVETIMVIPEWVSEVTNMIVTDDYVYLGHDKMLSIIDRKTKAIEYRTFLSGKAVKNLLKNRYRK
;
A
#
# COMPACT_ATOMS: atom_id res chain seq x y z
N MET A 1 -10.56 -20.50 -5.47
CA MET A 1 -10.32 -19.64 -4.31
C MET A 1 -11.61 -19.59 -3.52
N ASP A 2 -11.50 -19.68 -2.20
CA ASP A 2 -12.65 -19.52 -1.30
C ASP A 2 -13.05 -18.04 -1.30
N THR A 3 -14.21 -17.73 -1.87
CA THR A 3 -14.71 -16.35 -2.03
C THR A 3 -15.70 -15.96 -0.93
N GLU A 4 -15.92 -16.86 0.03
CA GLU A 4 -16.84 -16.64 1.13
C GLU A 4 -16.24 -15.68 2.18
N TRP A 5 -17.05 -14.72 2.62
CA TRP A 5 -16.65 -13.78 3.68
C TRP A 5 -16.73 -14.46 5.05
N LYS A 6 -15.67 -14.31 5.86
CA LYS A 6 -15.52 -14.93 7.17
C LYS A 6 -15.23 -13.88 8.23
N LYS A 7 -15.59 -14.15 9.49
CA LYS A 7 -15.26 -13.26 10.61
C LYS A 7 -13.75 -13.31 10.92
N ILE A 8 -13.14 -12.18 11.26
CA ILE A 8 -11.71 -12.09 11.54
C ILE A 8 -11.24 -12.94 12.72
N ASN A 9 -12.14 -13.29 13.65
CA ASN A 9 -11.82 -14.19 14.77
C ASN A 9 -11.50 -15.63 14.34
N GLN A 10 -11.81 -16.01 13.09
CA GLN A 10 -11.43 -17.29 12.50
C GLN A 10 -9.96 -17.29 12.01
N LEU A 11 -9.35 -16.13 11.88
CA LEU A 11 -7.91 -16.03 11.61
C LEU A 11 -7.12 -16.40 12.85
N ARG A 12 -6.03 -17.11 12.63
CA ARG A 12 -5.09 -17.48 13.70
C ARG A 12 -4.23 -16.28 14.11
N LYS A 13 -4.16 -16.00 15.40
CA LYS A 13 -3.19 -15.07 15.95
C LYS A 13 -1.77 -15.60 15.78
N ILE A 14 -0.83 -14.75 15.38
CA ILE A 14 0.59 -15.05 15.22
C ILE A 14 1.42 -14.03 16.00
N ASP A 15 2.64 -14.39 16.34
CA ASP A 15 3.61 -13.49 16.95
C ASP A 15 4.43 -12.70 15.89
N ASP A 16 5.16 -11.69 16.33
CA ASP A 16 5.91 -10.78 15.47
C ASP A 16 7.00 -11.51 14.67
N SER A 17 7.57 -12.58 15.20
CA SER A 17 8.59 -13.36 14.49
C SER A 17 8.03 -14.06 13.25
N ILE A 18 6.76 -14.44 13.29
CA ILE A 18 6.06 -15.05 12.18
C ILE A 18 5.59 -13.98 11.19
N SER A 19 5.10 -12.83 11.68
CA SER A 19 4.67 -11.72 10.83
C SER A 19 5.84 -11.23 9.96
N ASN A 20 6.99 -10.97 10.55
CA ASN A 20 8.21 -10.58 9.83
C ASN A 20 8.65 -11.61 8.77
N LEU A 21 8.42 -12.89 9.03
CA LEU A 21 8.72 -13.94 8.05
C LEU A 21 7.73 -13.92 6.87
N LEU A 22 6.47 -13.60 7.11
CA LEU A 22 5.45 -13.52 6.06
C LEU A 22 5.64 -12.31 5.15
N TYR A 23 6.26 -11.23 5.64
CA TYR A 23 6.62 -10.06 4.84
C TYR A 23 7.85 -10.30 3.94
N SER A 24 8.67 -11.32 4.19
CA SER A 24 9.91 -11.45 3.44
C SER A 24 9.66 -11.95 2.00
N ARG A 25 10.21 -11.22 1.02
CA ARG A 25 10.23 -11.62 -0.39
C ARG A 25 10.86 -13.00 -0.59
N GLU A 26 11.90 -13.33 0.19
CA GLU A 26 12.56 -14.63 0.18
C GLU A 26 11.59 -15.79 0.49
N TYR A 27 10.63 -15.54 1.38
CA TYR A 27 9.60 -16.51 1.69
C TYR A 27 8.65 -16.73 0.48
N ALA A 28 8.24 -15.67 -0.16
CA ALA A 28 7.36 -15.75 -1.33
C ALA A 28 8.02 -16.53 -2.48
N GLU A 29 9.30 -16.30 -2.74
CA GLU A 29 10.09 -17.02 -3.73
C GLU A 29 10.29 -18.50 -3.36
N ALA A 30 10.60 -18.80 -2.10
CA ALA A 30 10.85 -20.16 -1.62
C ALA A 30 9.62 -21.06 -1.65
N ASN A 31 8.42 -20.48 -1.63
CA ASN A 31 7.14 -21.23 -1.62
C ASN A 31 6.38 -21.18 -2.94
N GLY A 32 6.98 -20.65 -4.01
CA GLY A 32 6.35 -20.55 -5.33
C GLY A 32 5.15 -19.62 -5.36
N LEU A 33 5.10 -18.68 -4.45
CA LEU A 33 4.02 -17.71 -4.32
C LEU A 33 4.26 -16.46 -5.19
N VAL A 34 5.52 -16.26 -5.57
CA VAL A 34 5.95 -15.35 -6.62
C VAL A 34 6.46 -16.25 -7.76
N GLU A 35 5.97 -16.05 -8.97
CA GLU A 35 6.59 -16.73 -10.11
C GLU A 35 8.07 -16.32 -10.13
N PRO A 36 9.01 -17.29 -10.18
CA PRO A 36 10.41 -16.95 -10.26
C PRO A 36 10.60 -16.08 -11.51
N ALA A 37 11.31 -14.96 -11.34
CA ALA A 37 11.66 -14.10 -12.45
C ALA A 37 12.14 -14.97 -13.61
N PRO A 38 11.63 -14.82 -14.83
CA PRO A 38 11.90 -15.74 -15.94
C PRO A 38 13.40 -15.88 -16.06
N LYS A 39 13.92 -17.12 -15.89
CA LYS A 39 15.34 -17.40 -16.03
C LYS A 39 15.77 -16.87 -17.38
N ILE A 40 16.57 -15.81 -17.38
CA ILE A 40 17.18 -15.26 -18.59
C ILE A 40 18.12 -16.35 -19.09
N THR A 41 17.61 -17.29 -19.88
CA THR A 41 18.43 -18.23 -20.59
C THR A 41 19.23 -17.42 -21.60
N LYS A 42 20.55 -17.38 -21.42
CA LYS A 42 21.49 -16.78 -22.37
C LYS A 42 21.27 -17.39 -23.75
N ARG A 43 20.31 -16.88 -24.49
CA ARG A 43 20.17 -17.21 -25.93
C ARG A 43 21.07 -16.29 -26.73
N LYS A 44 21.89 -16.92 -27.54
CA LYS A 44 22.86 -16.34 -28.48
C LYS A 44 22.27 -15.15 -29.26
N LYS A 45 23.11 -14.11 -29.35
CA LYS A 45 23.03 -12.88 -30.13
C LYS A 45 21.97 -12.81 -31.23
N LYS A 46 21.28 -11.66 -31.24
CA LYS A 46 20.36 -11.09 -32.21
C LYS A 46 18.90 -11.53 -32.07
N LYS A 47 18.18 -10.80 -31.18
CA LYS A 47 16.80 -10.34 -31.44
C LYS A 47 16.46 -9.25 -30.41
N ARG A 48 15.79 -8.19 -30.91
CA ARG A 48 15.27 -7.06 -30.18
C ARG A 48 14.64 -7.51 -28.86
N PHE A 49 14.92 -6.82 -27.77
CA PHE A 49 14.23 -6.99 -26.50
C PHE A 49 12.76 -6.70 -26.72
N TYR A 50 11.98 -7.74 -26.91
CA TYR A 50 10.55 -7.69 -26.73
C TYR A 50 10.34 -8.00 -25.25
N PHE A 51 10.02 -6.99 -24.47
CA PHE A 51 9.38 -7.22 -23.19
C PHE A 51 8.00 -7.80 -23.53
N PRO A 52 7.67 -9.04 -23.13
CA PRO A 52 6.32 -9.51 -23.29
C PRO A 52 5.42 -8.58 -22.47
N ASN A 53 4.55 -7.85 -23.16
CA ASN A 53 3.50 -7.09 -22.52
C ASN A 53 2.74 -8.01 -21.57
N LYS A 54 2.69 -7.63 -20.29
CA LYS A 54 1.91 -8.20 -19.21
C LYS A 54 2.43 -9.49 -18.58
N THR A 55 3.39 -9.37 -17.69
CA THR A 55 3.49 -10.34 -16.59
C THR A 55 2.45 -9.91 -15.54
N VAL A 56 1.30 -10.55 -15.59
CA VAL A 56 0.27 -10.34 -14.55
C VAL A 56 0.72 -11.15 -13.34
N TYR A 57 1.24 -10.50 -12.31
CA TYR A 57 1.47 -11.13 -11.02
C TYR A 57 0.13 -11.23 -10.30
N ILE A 58 -0.30 -12.45 -10.00
CA ILE A 58 -1.48 -12.69 -9.15
C ILE A 58 -0.94 -12.99 -7.75
N PHE A 59 -1.08 -12.04 -6.86
CA PHE A 59 -0.78 -12.23 -5.44
C PHE A 59 -2.01 -12.73 -4.72
N GLN A 60 -1.81 -13.51 -3.65
CA GLN A 60 -2.89 -13.91 -2.75
C GLN A 60 -2.85 -12.98 -1.54
N GLY A 61 -3.91 -12.24 -1.32
CA GLY A 61 -4.02 -11.31 -0.22
C GLY A 61 -5.26 -11.53 0.63
N ILE A 62 -5.29 -10.90 1.78
CA ILE A 62 -6.48 -10.77 2.60
C ILE A 62 -7.21 -9.49 2.19
N GLU A 63 -8.42 -9.63 1.71
CA GLU A 63 -9.36 -8.54 1.55
C GLU A 63 -10.28 -8.47 2.78
N ILE A 64 -10.51 -7.28 3.29
CA ILE A 64 -11.35 -7.03 4.45
C ILE A 64 -12.50 -6.08 4.10
N LYS A 65 -13.63 -6.25 4.75
CA LYS A 65 -14.75 -5.31 4.69
C LYS A 65 -15.47 -5.21 6.04
N GLU A 66 -16.16 -4.12 6.26
CA GLU A 66 -17.11 -3.97 7.34
C GLU A 66 -18.41 -4.70 6.99
N GLY A 67 -18.93 -5.50 7.91
CA GLY A 67 -20.20 -6.18 7.79
C GLY A 67 -21.36 -5.29 8.23
N GLU A 68 -22.60 -5.75 8.01
CA GLU A 68 -23.83 -4.99 8.32
C GLU A 68 -24.00 -4.67 9.82
N GLN A 69 -23.37 -5.43 10.71
CA GLN A 69 -23.42 -5.24 12.15
C GLN A 69 -22.14 -4.58 12.71
N GLY A 70 -21.28 -4.00 11.84
CA GLY A 70 -20.03 -3.39 12.21
C GLY A 70 -18.90 -4.38 12.49
N GLU A 71 -19.12 -5.69 12.28
CA GLU A 71 -18.06 -6.68 12.37
C GLU A 71 -17.12 -6.61 11.17
N ILE A 72 -15.84 -6.88 11.39
CA ILE A 72 -14.89 -6.97 10.29
C ILE A 72 -14.87 -8.39 9.73
N LEU A 73 -15.11 -8.47 8.43
CA LEU A 73 -15.08 -9.70 7.65
C LEU A 73 -13.83 -9.74 6.79
N TRP A 74 -13.37 -10.93 6.47
CA TRP A 74 -12.22 -11.15 5.59
C TRP A 74 -12.52 -12.24 4.56
N ARG A 75 -11.82 -12.19 3.43
CA ARG A 75 -11.72 -13.28 2.46
C ARG A 75 -10.33 -13.33 1.84
N ASN A 76 -9.99 -14.48 1.26
CA ASN A 76 -8.79 -14.59 0.45
C ASN A 76 -9.08 -14.02 -0.95
N CYS A 77 -8.26 -13.12 -1.43
CA CYS A 77 -8.37 -12.49 -2.75
C CYS A 77 -7.09 -12.65 -3.56
N GLY A 78 -7.22 -12.53 -4.89
CA GLY A 78 -6.08 -12.31 -5.77
C GLY A 78 -6.09 -10.85 -6.21
N TYR A 79 -4.96 -10.18 -6.19
CA TYR A 79 -4.82 -8.82 -6.70
C TYR A 79 -3.76 -8.76 -7.81
N LYS A 80 -3.94 -7.79 -8.71
CA LYS A 80 -3.03 -7.54 -9.81
C LYS A 80 -2.17 -6.33 -9.47
N CYS A 81 -0.93 -6.34 -9.94
CA CYS A 81 -0.14 -5.14 -10.00
C CYS A 81 -0.78 -4.13 -10.98
N THR A 82 -0.77 -2.86 -10.65
CA THR A 82 -1.33 -1.78 -11.47
C THR A 82 -0.57 -1.64 -12.79
N ASP A 83 -1.31 -1.34 -13.86
CA ASP A 83 -0.72 -0.95 -15.14
C ASP A 83 -0.03 0.44 -14.98
N ARG A 84 1.00 0.72 -15.78
CA ARG A 84 1.70 2.01 -15.83
C ARG A 84 0.75 3.19 -16.06
N VAL A 85 -0.23 3.01 -16.93
CA VAL A 85 -1.26 4.01 -17.22
C VAL A 85 -2.53 3.59 -16.52
N THR A 86 -3.02 4.42 -15.62
CA THR A 86 -4.24 4.19 -14.86
C THR A 86 -5.25 5.29 -15.14
N LYS A 87 -6.49 4.91 -15.42
CA LYS A 87 -7.62 5.82 -15.64
C LYS A 87 -8.52 5.84 -14.43
N TYR A 88 -8.98 7.04 -14.09
CA TYR A 88 -9.86 7.30 -12.95
C TYR A 88 -11.07 8.07 -13.46
N ASP A 89 -12.27 7.53 -13.25
CA ASP A 89 -13.51 8.24 -13.45
C ASP A 89 -13.79 9.07 -12.19
N THR A 90 -13.83 10.38 -12.32
CA THR A 90 -14.04 11.30 -11.20
C THR A 90 -15.27 12.18 -11.44
N GLN A 91 -15.76 12.82 -10.37
CA GLN A 91 -16.86 13.78 -10.46
C GLN A 91 -16.59 14.98 -11.40
N PHE A 92 -15.33 15.21 -11.77
CA PHE A 92 -14.92 16.27 -12.71
C PHE A 92 -14.56 15.75 -14.11
N GLY A 93 -14.70 14.45 -14.35
CA GLY A 93 -14.39 13.79 -15.62
C GLY A 93 -13.24 12.79 -15.51
N GLU A 94 -12.87 12.17 -16.62
CA GLU A 94 -11.78 11.20 -16.67
C GLU A 94 -10.44 11.89 -16.38
N MET A 95 -9.67 11.32 -15.46
CA MET A 95 -8.26 11.65 -15.22
C MET A 95 -7.40 10.44 -15.55
N THR A 96 -6.17 10.68 -16.03
CA THR A 96 -5.26 9.60 -16.41
C THR A 96 -3.88 9.84 -15.81
N SER A 97 -3.39 8.88 -15.02
CA SER A 97 -2.00 8.87 -14.54
C SER A 97 -1.14 8.05 -15.48
N ASP A 98 -0.02 8.59 -15.94
CA ASP A 98 1.08 7.87 -16.59
C ASP A 98 2.28 7.88 -15.63
N ASP A 99 2.47 6.77 -14.93
CA ASP A 99 3.56 6.57 -13.98
C ASP A 99 4.79 6.03 -14.72
N MET A 100 5.83 6.83 -14.82
CA MET A 100 7.11 6.48 -15.45
C MET A 100 8.17 6.04 -14.43
N GLY A 101 7.76 5.76 -13.19
CA GLY A 101 8.66 5.37 -12.12
C GLY A 101 9.70 6.45 -11.83
N GLU A 102 10.97 6.05 -11.78
CA GLU A 102 12.09 6.96 -11.51
C GLU A 102 12.25 8.13 -12.49
N PHE A 103 11.64 8.04 -13.65
CA PHE A 103 11.72 9.08 -14.70
C PHE A 103 10.61 10.11 -14.61
N GLY A 104 9.85 10.10 -13.52
CA GLY A 104 8.71 11.00 -13.32
C GLY A 104 7.41 10.41 -13.84
N GLY A 105 6.42 11.25 -14.01
CA GLY A 105 5.09 10.88 -14.50
C GLY A 105 4.25 12.13 -14.73
N VAL A 106 3.00 11.94 -15.16
CA VAL A 106 2.05 13.03 -15.38
C VAL A 106 0.66 12.56 -15.01
N LEU A 107 -0.08 13.40 -14.29
CA LEU A 107 -1.53 13.27 -14.16
C LEU A 107 -2.20 14.23 -15.14
N TYR A 108 -2.89 13.68 -16.11
CA TYR A 108 -3.75 14.41 -17.05
C TYR A 108 -5.12 14.61 -16.41
N THR A 109 -5.56 15.85 -16.30
CA THR A 109 -6.87 16.22 -15.75
C THR A 109 -7.65 17.07 -16.75
N PRO A 110 -8.96 17.23 -16.62
CA PRO A 110 -9.74 18.16 -17.45
C PRO A 110 -9.30 19.62 -17.32
N PHE A 111 -8.56 19.98 -16.29
CA PHE A 111 -8.13 21.34 -16.00
C PHE A 111 -6.67 21.63 -16.37
N GLY A 112 -5.92 20.61 -16.74
CA GLY A 112 -4.49 20.71 -17.06
C GLY A 112 -3.71 19.49 -16.57
N ASN A 113 -2.40 19.54 -16.75
CA ASN A 113 -1.51 18.45 -16.37
C ASN A 113 -0.77 18.79 -15.07
N ILE A 114 -0.53 17.77 -14.26
CA ILE A 114 0.26 17.87 -13.04
C ILE A 114 1.45 16.93 -13.21
N ASP A 115 2.68 17.47 -13.15
CA ASP A 115 3.88 16.65 -13.23
C ASP A 115 4.06 15.86 -11.94
N GLY A 116 4.42 14.57 -12.05
CA GLY A 116 4.67 13.69 -10.92
C GLY A 116 4.12 12.28 -11.11
N ASN A 117 4.52 11.37 -10.24
CA ASN A 117 3.99 9.99 -10.21
C ASN A 117 2.77 9.91 -9.32
N PHE A 118 1.59 9.82 -9.93
CA PHE A 118 0.34 9.70 -9.22
C PHE A 118 -0.11 8.24 -9.18
N CYS A 119 -0.20 7.69 -7.97
CA CYS A 119 -0.52 6.28 -7.73
C CYS A 119 -1.99 6.03 -7.40
N ASP A 120 -2.73 7.08 -7.05
CA ASP A 120 -4.18 7.00 -6.83
C ASP A 120 -4.86 8.36 -7.05
N VAL A 121 -6.14 8.31 -7.52
CA VAL A 121 -7.01 9.47 -7.67
C VAL A 121 -8.41 9.07 -7.23
N PHE A 122 -9.07 9.88 -6.41
CA PHE A 122 -10.38 9.55 -5.88
C PHE A 122 -11.22 10.79 -5.53
N ASP A 123 -12.53 10.62 -5.63
CA ASP A 123 -13.50 11.60 -5.18
C ASP A 123 -13.68 11.53 -3.67
N PHE A 124 -13.72 12.69 -3.03
CA PHE A 124 -14.09 12.80 -1.63
C PHE A 124 -14.67 14.20 -1.36
N GLU A 125 -15.83 14.28 -0.71
CA GLU A 125 -16.63 15.49 -0.58
C GLU A 125 -16.92 16.09 -1.97
N ASP A 126 -16.71 17.39 -2.14
CA ASP A 126 -16.88 18.12 -3.41
C ASP A 126 -15.56 18.30 -4.20
N LYS A 127 -14.57 17.47 -3.94
CA LYS A 127 -13.20 17.57 -4.46
C LYS A 127 -12.71 16.23 -5.01
N VAL A 128 -11.68 16.32 -5.82
CA VAL A 128 -10.88 15.18 -6.24
C VAL A 128 -9.53 15.25 -5.55
N TYR A 129 -9.09 14.15 -4.96
CA TYR A 129 -7.77 14.02 -4.36
C TYR A 129 -6.88 13.15 -5.23
N ALA A 130 -5.64 13.60 -5.46
CA ALA A 130 -4.63 12.87 -6.20
C ALA A 130 -3.41 12.60 -5.30
N VAL A 131 -3.02 11.34 -5.20
CA VAL A 131 -1.89 10.89 -4.36
C VAL A 131 -0.65 10.80 -5.21
N HIS A 132 0.32 11.66 -4.95
CA HIS A 132 1.65 11.62 -5.51
C HIS A 132 2.56 10.81 -4.60
N SER A 133 3.30 9.84 -5.15
CA SER A 133 4.26 9.06 -4.39
C SER A 133 5.42 8.66 -5.29
N LEU A 134 6.61 9.13 -4.95
CA LEU A 134 7.84 8.79 -5.64
C LEU A 134 8.83 8.21 -4.63
N ALA A 135 9.24 6.96 -4.85
CA ALA A 135 10.30 6.31 -4.09
C ALA A 135 11.41 5.90 -5.05
N HIS A 136 12.47 6.70 -5.16
CA HIS A 136 13.61 6.39 -6.02
C HIS A 136 14.92 6.89 -5.43
N LEU A 137 15.87 5.96 -5.26
CA LEU A 137 17.29 6.08 -4.88
C LEU A 137 17.69 7.24 -3.95
N LEU A 138 17.32 8.47 -4.25
CA LEU A 138 17.68 9.69 -3.53
C LEU A 138 16.55 10.71 -3.47
N SER A 139 15.42 10.42 -4.11
CA SER A 139 14.28 11.30 -4.18
C SER A 139 13.07 10.59 -3.59
N LEU A 140 12.64 11.11 -2.46
CA LEU A 140 11.45 10.63 -1.77
C LEU A 140 10.50 11.79 -1.76
N ASP A 141 9.35 11.57 -2.34
CA ASP A 141 8.33 12.56 -2.38
C ASP A 141 6.97 11.91 -2.13
N PHE A 142 6.23 12.51 -1.25
CA PHE A 142 4.84 12.18 -1.03
C PHE A 142 4.06 13.48 -0.93
N GLY A 143 3.08 13.63 -1.80
CA GLY A 143 2.17 14.75 -1.81
C GLY A 143 0.72 14.30 -1.98
N LEU A 144 -0.19 15.01 -1.34
CA LEU A 144 -1.61 14.91 -1.59
C LEU A 144 -2.08 16.21 -2.21
N TYR A 145 -2.63 16.12 -3.41
CA TYR A 145 -3.16 17.24 -4.16
C TYR A 145 -4.68 17.23 -4.10
N GLU A 146 -5.24 18.41 -3.86
CA GLU A 146 -6.67 18.66 -3.91
C GLU A 146 -6.97 19.38 -5.22
N ILE A 147 -7.94 18.87 -5.96
CA ILE A 147 -8.44 19.46 -7.21
C ILE A 147 -9.88 19.88 -6.96
N SER A 148 -10.19 21.15 -7.14
CA SER A 148 -11.52 21.72 -6.95
C SER A 148 -12.27 21.88 -8.26
N LYS A 149 -13.57 22.07 -8.19
CA LYS A 149 -14.48 22.18 -9.35
C LYS A 149 -14.14 23.33 -10.30
N ASP A 150 -13.53 24.40 -9.79
CA ASP A 150 -13.07 25.55 -10.55
C ASP A 150 -11.68 25.35 -11.20
N GLY A 151 -11.12 24.13 -11.05
CA GLY A 151 -9.84 23.75 -11.63
C GLY A 151 -8.61 24.16 -10.82
N ASN A 152 -8.80 24.69 -9.60
CA ASN A 152 -7.66 24.96 -8.72
C ASN A 152 -7.06 23.65 -8.24
N ILE A 153 -5.73 23.57 -8.31
CA ILE A 153 -4.93 22.41 -7.90
C ILE A 153 -3.98 22.88 -6.81
N ASN A 154 -4.13 22.31 -5.62
CA ASN A 154 -3.33 22.68 -4.46
C ASN A 154 -2.70 21.45 -3.82
N GLU A 155 -1.42 21.49 -3.48
CA GLU A 155 -0.81 20.51 -2.59
C GLU A 155 -1.28 20.82 -1.17
N VAL A 156 -2.10 19.94 -0.60
CA VAL A 156 -2.72 20.11 0.74
C VAL A 156 -1.99 19.35 1.83
N TYR A 157 -1.11 18.43 1.46
CA TYR A 157 -0.26 17.70 2.38
C TYR A 157 1.02 17.25 1.67
N SER A 158 2.17 17.45 2.33
CA SER A 158 3.48 17.02 1.84
C SER A 158 4.33 16.51 2.99
N LEU A 159 5.14 15.50 2.72
CA LEU A 159 6.16 15.03 3.65
C LEU A 159 7.57 15.50 3.26
N THR A 160 7.75 16.10 2.11
CA THR A 160 9.04 16.57 1.60
C THR A 160 9.72 17.54 2.58
N ASP A 161 8.96 18.46 3.17
CA ASP A 161 9.49 19.43 4.13
C ASP A 161 9.77 18.82 5.52
N TYR A 162 9.09 17.75 5.90
CA TYR A 162 9.31 17.05 7.16
C TYR A 162 10.70 16.45 7.26
N PHE A 163 11.26 16.04 6.13
CA PHE A 163 12.55 15.36 6.04
C PHE A 163 13.71 16.29 5.70
N LYS A 164 13.42 17.52 5.31
CA LYS A 164 14.42 18.51 4.91
C LYS A 164 15.44 18.77 6.03
N GLY A 165 16.70 18.44 5.77
CA GLY A 165 17.82 18.65 6.71
C GLY A 165 17.99 17.54 7.76
N LYS A 166 17.29 16.43 7.65
CA LYS A 166 17.54 15.22 8.43
C LYS A 166 18.43 14.28 7.60
N ASP A 167 19.42 13.66 8.22
CA ASP A 167 20.28 12.64 7.57
C ASP A 167 19.53 11.30 7.40
N TYR A 168 18.33 11.36 6.81
CA TYR A 168 17.48 10.21 6.62
C TYR A 168 17.41 9.84 5.13
N TRP A 169 17.49 8.55 4.87
CA TRP A 169 17.07 7.97 3.62
C TRP A 169 15.70 7.33 3.90
N GLU A 170 14.68 7.82 3.28
CA GLU A 170 13.32 7.31 3.51
C GLU A 170 12.71 6.89 2.18
N ASP A 171 12.23 5.65 2.12
CA ASP A 171 11.33 5.21 1.07
C ASP A 171 9.91 5.38 1.59
N LEU A 172 9.18 6.35 1.06
CA LEU A 172 7.77 6.54 1.35
C LEU A 172 6.96 5.92 0.21
N ALA A 173 6.05 5.05 0.55
CA ALA A 173 5.15 4.44 -0.42
C ALA A 173 3.70 4.61 0.02
N TYR A 174 2.87 5.02 -0.91
CA TYR A 174 1.43 4.92 -0.75
C TYR A 174 1.05 3.44 -0.60
N CYS A 175 0.24 3.13 0.41
CA CYS A 175 -0.17 1.77 0.70
C CYS A 175 -1.64 1.51 0.43
N ALA A 176 -2.52 2.37 0.96
CA ALA A 176 -3.95 2.17 0.85
C ALA A 176 -4.73 3.44 1.16
N LYS A 177 -5.97 3.50 0.68
CA LYS A 177 -6.98 4.47 1.13
C LYS A 177 -8.20 3.75 1.69
N TYR A 178 -8.94 4.44 2.51
CA TYR A 178 -10.24 4.04 3.02
C TYR A 178 -11.16 5.24 3.16
N ILE A 179 -12.26 5.25 2.44
CA ILE A 179 -13.32 6.24 2.57
C ILE A 179 -14.36 5.61 3.48
N ARG A 180 -14.49 6.14 4.69
CA ARG A 180 -15.39 5.61 5.72
C ARG A 180 -16.83 6.10 5.50
N ASP A 181 -16.95 7.38 5.23
CA ASP A 181 -18.21 8.08 5.04
C ASP A 181 -17.97 9.40 4.28
N ASP A 182 -19.00 10.21 4.13
CA ASP A 182 -18.93 11.49 3.38
C ASP A 182 -18.02 12.54 4.01
N HIS A 183 -17.53 12.31 5.23
CA HIS A 183 -16.74 13.27 6.00
C HIS A 183 -15.38 12.74 6.45
N ASN A 184 -15.10 11.45 6.25
CA ASN A 184 -13.91 10.81 6.78
C ASN A 184 -13.24 9.93 5.72
N ALA A 185 -12.11 10.36 5.21
CA ALA A 185 -11.24 9.56 4.37
C ALA A 185 -9.85 9.39 5.01
N TYR A 186 -9.21 8.27 4.76
CA TYR A 186 -7.93 7.93 5.35
C TYR A 186 -6.96 7.44 4.28
N ILE A 187 -5.69 7.83 4.42
CA ILE A 187 -4.59 7.38 3.57
C ILE A 187 -3.51 6.78 4.46
N LEU A 188 -3.03 5.61 4.12
CA LEU A 188 -1.89 4.96 4.76
C LEU A 188 -0.66 5.10 3.88
N ILE A 189 0.41 5.61 4.48
CA ILE A 189 1.74 5.71 3.88
C ILE A 189 2.69 4.88 4.73
N ALA A 190 3.49 4.05 4.10
CA ALA A 190 4.60 3.37 4.74
C ALA A 190 5.91 4.07 4.41
N GLY A 191 6.76 4.27 5.40
CA GLY A 191 8.09 4.84 5.25
C GLY A 191 9.15 3.93 5.84
N PHE A 192 10.29 3.82 5.17
CA PHE A 192 11.49 3.20 5.70
C PHE A 192 12.47 4.30 6.07
N VAL A 193 12.80 4.39 7.35
CA VAL A 193 13.75 5.37 7.87
C VAL A 193 15.09 4.68 8.07
N LYS A 194 16.09 5.05 7.29
CA LYS A 194 17.45 4.62 7.51
C LYS A 194 18.24 5.73 8.21
N GLN A 195 18.33 5.64 9.53
CA GLN A 195 19.34 6.42 10.24
C GLN A 195 20.70 5.77 10.05
N LEU A 196 21.78 6.59 10.07
CA LEU A 196 23.18 6.16 9.87
C LEU A 196 23.61 4.95 10.72
N LYS A 197 22.83 4.55 11.74
CA LYS A 197 23.13 3.42 12.63
C LYS A 197 21.95 2.50 12.92
N GLU A 198 20.73 2.88 12.60
CA GLU A 198 19.53 2.09 12.90
C GLU A 198 18.57 2.15 11.71
N GLU A 199 18.09 0.97 11.30
CA GLU A 199 17.03 0.84 10.31
C GLU A 199 15.72 0.71 11.07
N SER A 200 14.80 1.66 10.90
CA SER A 200 13.45 1.59 11.47
C SER A 200 12.41 1.83 10.40
N GLY A 201 11.29 1.14 10.49
CA GLY A 201 10.13 1.41 9.66
C GLY A 201 9.18 2.33 10.40
N GLU A 202 8.53 3.20 9.68
CA GLU A 202 7.45 4.06 10.18
C GLU A 202 6.32 4.08 9.16
N SER A 203 5.09 3.97 9.62
CA SER A 203 3.92 4.17 8.78
C SER A 203 3.05 5.27 9.35
N ARG A 204 2.38 6.02 8.48
CA ARG A 204 1.54 7.16 8.88
C ARG A 204 0.15 7.00 8.34
N LEU A 205 -0.82 7.22 9.23
CA LEU A 205 -2.22 7.33 8.87
C LEU A 205 -2.60 8.80 8.78
N ILE A 206 -2.95 9.22 7.59
CA ILE A 206 -3.43 10.56 7.26
C ILE A 206 -4.94 10.53 7.27
N HIS A 207 -5.57 11.55 7.83
CA HIS A 207 -7.01 11.74 7.84
C HIS A 207 -7.37 12.99 7.05
N ILE A 208 -8.37 12.84 6.20
CA ILE A 208 -9.01 13.93 5.46
C ILE A 208 -10.41 14.09 6.05
N CYS A 209 -10.71 15.27 6.57
CA CYS A 209 -11.98 15.57 7.20
C CYS A 209 -12.30 17.05 7.11
N ASN A 210 -13.47 17.39 6.54
CA ASN A 210 -13.94 18.79 6.38
C ASN A 210 -12.87 19.69 5.75
N GLY A 211 -12.23 19.24 4.68
CA GLY A 211 -11.18 19.96 3.96
C GLY A 211 -9.86 20.11 4.73
N ARG A 212 -9.68 19.43 5.89
CA ARG A 212 -8.42 19.38 6.64
C ARG A 212 -7.71 18.06 6.37
N VAL A 213 -6.40 18.13 6.24
CA VAL A 213 -5.54 16.96 6.04
C VAL A 213 -4.48 16.94 7.11
N GLU A 214 -4.44 15.88 7.91
CA GLU A 214 -3.50 15.77 9.01
C GLU A 214 -3.04 14.33 9.28
N THR A 215 -1.84 14.16 9.80
CA THR A 215 -1.38 12.87 10.32
C THR A 215 -2.02 12.63 11.68
N ILE A 216 -2.89 11.63 11.78
CA ILE A 216 -3.55 11.28 13.05
C ILE A 216 -2.87 10.16 13.81
N MET A 217 -2.00 9.41 13.15
CA MET A 217 -1.29 8.30 13.78
C MET A 217 0.05 8.03 13.10
N VAL A 218 1.08 7.86 13.91
CA VAL A 218 2.36 7.30 13.51
C VAL A 218 2.45 5.88 14.07
N ILE A 219 2.71 4.92 13.21
CA ILE A 219 2.88 3.51 13.54
C ILE A 219 4.38 3.25 13.48
N PRO A 220 5.04 2.82 14.59
CA PRO A 220 6.48 2.63 14.66
C PRO A 220 6.94 1.32 13.98
N GLU A 221 6.31 0.98 12.88
CA GLU A 221 6.62 -0.17 12.05
C GLU A 221 6.37 0.13 10.58
N TRP A 222 7.19 -0.45 9.73
CA TRP A 222 6.97 -0.40 8.30
C TRP A 222 5.91 -1.41 7.90
N VAL A 223 4.78 -0.90 7.43
CA VAL A 223 3.66 -1.72 6.97
C VAL A 223 3.62 -1.66 5.45
N SER A 224 4.04 -2.72 4.78
CA SER A 224 4.05 -2.81 3.31
C SER A 224 3.02 -3.80 2.77
N GLU A 225 2.83 -3.77 1.45
CA GLU A 225 1.99 -4.72 0.71
C GLU A 225 0.55 -4.82 1.23
N VAL A 226 -0.02 -3.67 1.58
CA VAL A 226 -1.42 -3.57 2.02
C VAL A 226 -2.35 -3.75 0.84
N THR A 227 -3.27 -4.72 0.92
CA THR A 227 -4.29 -4.96 -0.11
C THR A 227 -5.49 -4.04 0.04
N ASN A 228 -5.87 -3.75 1.27
CA ASN A 228 -6.89 -2.78 1.63
C ASN A 228 -6.87 -2.45 3.13
N MET A 229 -7.56 -1.40 3.51
CA MET A 229 -7.60 -0.86 4.86
C MET A 229 -9.04 -0.59 5.30
N ILE A 230 -9.29 -0.74 6.60
CA ILE A 230 -10.49 -0.25 7.28
C ILE A 230 -10.05 0.51 8.54
N VAL A 231 -10.66 1.67 8.77
CA VAL A 231 -10.40 2.49 9.95
C VAL A 231 -11.69 2.66 10.75
N THR A 232 -11.68 2.15 11.97
CA THR A 232 -12.75 2.36 12.96
C THR A 232 -12.30 3.37 14.01
N ASP A 233 -13.14 3.65 14.99
CA ASP A 233 -12.79 4.57 16.07
C ASP A 233 -11.64 4.04 16.94
N ASP A 234 -11.59 2.70 17.15
CA ASP A 234 -10.62 2.07 18.05
C ASP A 234 -9.45 1.43 17.30
N TYR A 235 -9.64 0.97 16.06
CA TYR A 235 -8.67 0.14 15.37
C TYR A 235 -8.45 0.55 13.92
N VAL A 236 -7.24 0.25 13.42
CA VAL A 236 -6.92 0.19 11.98
C VAL A 236 -6.69 -1.27 11.60
N TYR A 237 -7.40 -1.74 10.61
CA TYR A 237 -7.27 -3.08 10.06
C TYR A 237 -6.59 -2.99 8.71
N LEU A 238 -5.53 -3.77 8.50
CA LEU A 238 -4.76 -3.79 7.26
C LEU A 238 -4.71 -5.22 6.73
N GLY A 239 -5.33 -5.43 5.57
CA GLY A 239 -5.20 -6.67 4.82
C GLY A 239 -3.86 -6.70 4.09
N HIS A 240 -3.14 -7.81 4.17
CA HIS A 240 -1.86 -8.03 3.52
C HIS A 240 -1.84 -9.34 2.75
N ASP A 241 -0.70 -9.64 2.11
CA ASP A 241 -0.43 -10.99 1.65
C ASP A 241 -0.38 -11.94 2.85
N LYS A 242 -1.34 -12.88 2.92
CA LYS A 242 -1.48 -13.95 3.93
C LYS A 242 -1.72 -13.54 5.37
N MET A 243 -1.77 -12.27 5.71
CA MET A 243 -2.03 -11.86 7.07
C MET A 243 -2.88 -10.59 7.17
N LEU A 244 -3.41 -10.36 8.35
CA LEU A 244 -4.14 -9.18 8.78
C LEU A 244 -3.39 -8.55 9.94
N SER A 245 -3.12 -7.25 9.87
CA SER A 245 -2.68 -6.43 11.00
C SER A 245 -3.87 -5.71 11.61
N ILE A 246 -3.95 -5.73 12.93
CA ILE A 246 -4.95 -5.00 13.71
C ILE A 246 -4.20 -4.07 14.66
N ILE A 247 -4.33 -2.78 14.42
CA ILE A 247 -3.57 -1.75 15.14
C ILE A 247 -4.53 -1.00 16.06
N ASP A 248 -4.28 -1.06 17.33
CA ASP A 248 -5.02 -0.28 18.34
C ASP A 248 -4.63 1.20 18.20
N ARG A 249 -5.60 2.06 17.95
CA ARG A 249 -5.36 3.50 17.69
C ARG A 249 -4.86 4.25 18.92
N LYS A 250 -5.22 3.80 20.12
CA LYS A 250 -4.84 4.44 21.38
C LYS A 250 -3.45 4.01 21.84
N THR A 251 -3.21 2.69 21.88
CA THR A 251 -1.96 2.13 22.42
C THR A 251 -0.87 1.96 21.38
N LYS A 252 -1.24 1.97 20.08
CA LYS A 252 -0.36 1.64 18.94
C LYS A 252 0.09 0.18 18.94
N ALA A 253 -0.47 -0.66 19.78
CA ALA A 253 -0.17 -2.08 19.78
C ALA A 253 -0.69 -2.73 18.50
N ILE A 254 0.10 -3.63 17.94
CA ILE A 254 -0.22 -4.36 16.72
C ILE A 254 -0.46 -5.83 17.05
N GLU A 255 -1.57 -6.34 16.56
CA GLU A 255 -1.90 -7.76 16.59
C GLU A 255 -1.91 -8.30 15.16
N TYR A 256 -1.22 -9.42 14.94
CA TYR A 256 -1.17 -10.08 13.65
C TYR A 256 -2.01 -11.34 13.62
N ARG A 257 -2.74 -11.58 12.52
CA ARG A 257 -3.52 -12.79 12.27
C ARG A 257 -3.27 -13.35 10.88
N THR A 258 -3.37 -14.66 10.69
CA THR A 258 -3.19 -15.33 9.40
C THR A 258 -4.22 -16.45 9.18
N PHE A 259 -4.55 -16.71 7.93
CA PHE A 259 -5.34 -17.88 7.53
C PHE A 259 -4.49 -19.14 7.34
N LEU A 260 -3.17 -19.05 7.40
CA LEU A 260 -2.30 -20.19 7.25
C LEU A 260 -2.51 -21.21 8.37
N SER A 261 -2.50 -22.50 8.01
CA SER A 261 -2.61 -23.58 8.99
C SER A 261 -1.39 -23.59 9.92
N GLY A 262 -1.56 -24.10 11.15
CA GLY A 262 -0.44 -24.23 12.09
C GLY A 262 0.70 -25.09 11.56
N LYS A 263 0.41 -26.04 10.66
CA LYS A 263 1.44 -26.84 9.96
C LYS A 263 2.22 -25.97 8.97
N ALA A 264 1.55 -25.12 8.22
CA ALA A 264 2.19 -24.19 7.29
C ALA A 264 3.10 -23.20 8.04
N VAL A 265 2.60 -22.59 9.12
CA VAL A 265 3.38 -21.68 9.97
C VAL A 265 4.61 -22.40 10.57
N LYS A 266 4.47 -23.63 11.08
CA LYS A 266 5.61 -24.42 11.59
C LYS A 266 6.63 -24.74 10.52
N ASN A 267 6.21 -25.04 9.30
CA ASN A 267 7.12 -25.32 8.19
C ASN A 267 7.93 -24.08 7.80
N LEU A 268 7.31 -22.90 7.85
CA LEU A 268 7.98 -21.62 7.65
C LEU A 268 9.12 -21.42 8.63
N LEU A 269 8.84 -21.57 9.92
CA LEU A 269 9.83 -21.42 10.97
C LEU A 269 10.99 -22.41 10.80
N LYS A 270 10.69 -23.67 10.46
CA LYS A 270 11.73 -24.69 10.24
C LYS A 270 12.67 -24.38 9.08
N ASN A 271 12.16 -23.79 8.00
CA ASN A 271 12.97 -23.48 6.83
C ASN A 271 13.92 -22.30 7.08
N ARG A 272 13.55 -21.35 7.97
CA ARG A 272 14.42 -20.24 8.38
C ARG A 272 15.69 -20.70 9.10
N TYR A 273 15.61 -21.77 9.88
CA TYR A 273 16.75 -22.29 10.69
C TYR A 273 17.59 -23.35 9.94
N ARG A 274 17.28 -23.62 8.66
CA ARG A 274 18.06 -24.58 7.86
C ARG A 274 19.02 -23.93 6.85
N LYS A 275 19.06 -22.60 6.79
CA LYS A 275 20.07 -21.81 6.10
C LYS A 275 21.08 -21.29 7.12
#